data_d87f5c93e5bd231adede5f94c8165cbf
#
_entry.id   d87f5c93e5bd231adede5f94c8165cbf
#
_cell.length_a   1.000
_cell.length_b   1.000
_cell.length_c   1.000
_cell.angle_alpha   90.00
_cell.angle_beta   90.00
_cell.angle_gamma   90.00
#
_symmetry.space_group_name_H-M   'P 1'
#
loop_
_entity.id
_entity.type
_entity.pdbx_description
1 polymer ?
#
loop_
_entity_poly.entity_id
_entity_poly.type
_entity_poly.pdbx_seq_one_letter_code
_entity_poly.pdbx_strand_id
1 'polypeptide(L)'
;MDSTPLVGPIPGKRNAYCIIGLRAGVGEGGGHGWLLAQQIVHGEACYDTWCLDPRRFTGHANAEITALKAMKEYRNEFRFHFPHEHRPAGRPAKTTPLTPVLAAEHAEFGVVNGWERVAYFKPAPDFRETHSYRFTESFDVVGDEVVAVQSSVGLTEVNGFNRIEITGDGVHDWLDGLFCGRVPRRVGRVGLGYMLNRHGNV
;
A
#
# COMPACT_ATOMS: atom_id res chain seq x y z
N MET A 1 -9.00 1.45 -8.34
CA MET A 1 -7.96 1.29 -9.38
C MET A 1 -6.78 2.12 -8.95
N ASP A 2 -5.59 1.54 -9.05
CA ASP A 2 -4.31 2.12 -8.66
C ASP A 2 -3.42 2.42 -9.88
N SER A 3 -4.01 2.42 -11.06
CA SER A 3 -3.36 2.60 -12.36
C SER A 3 -2.40 1.46 -12.76
N THR A 4 -2.39 0.37 -12.02
CA THR A 4 -1.55 -0.80 -12.28
C THR A 4 -2.40 -1.93 -12.84
N PRO A 5 -1.97 -2.65 -13.87
CA PRO A 5 -2.70 -3.78 -14.43
C PRO A 5 -2.99 -4.89 -13.42
N LEU A 6 -3.99 -5.71 -13.71
CA LEU A 6 -4.22 -6.96 -12.99
C LEU A 6 -3.68 -8.11 -13.83
N VAL A 7 -2.66 -8.78 -13.33
CA VAL A 7 -2.00 -9.91 -13.99
C VAL A 7 -1.80 -11.02 -12.99
N GLY A 8 -2.41 -12.17 -13.21
CA GLY A 8 -2.26 -13.30 -12.31
C GLY A 8 -3.52 -14.13 -12.12
N PRO A 9 -3.54 -14.99 -11.09
CA PRO A 9 -4.66 -15.87 -10.81
C PRO A 9 -5.89 -15.11 -10.36
N ILE A 10 -7.05 -15.52 -10.86
CA ILE A 10 -8.35 -14.96 -10.42
C ILE A 10 -8.67 -15.49 -9.01
N PRO A 11 -8.90 -14.60 -8.02
CA PRO A 11 -9.22 -15.00 -6.66
C PRO A 11 -10.39 -15.99 -6.59
N GLY A 12 -10.21 -17.08 -5.84
CA GLY A 12 -11.24 -18.10 -5.62
C GLY A 12 -11.54 -18.99 -6.85
N LYS A 13 -10.78 -18.91 -7.92
CA LYS A 13 -10.92 -19.77 -9.11
C LYS A 13 -9.67 -20.62 -9.33
N ARG A 14 -9.87 -21.89 -9.61
CA ARG A 14 -8.78 -22.80 -10.00
C ARG A 14 -8.44 -22.65 -11.48
N ASN A 15 -7.16 -22.65 -11.82
CA ASN A 15 -6.67 -22.61 -13.21
C ASN A 15 -7.27 -21.48 -14.06
N ALA A 16 -7.65 -20.38 -13.43
CA ALA A 16 -8.19 -19.20 -14.08
C ALA A 16 -7.27 -18.00 -13.83
N TYR A 17 -6.89 -17.32 -14.88
CA TYR A 17 -5.93 -16.23 -14.87
C TYR A 17 -6.49 -15.04 -15.65
N CYS A 18 -5.99 -13.86 -15.37
CA CYS A 18 -6.36 -12.66 -16.10
C CYS A 18 -5.17 -11.78 -16.42
N ILE A 19 -5.27 -11.06 -17.52
CA ILE A 19 -4.51 -9.85 -17.84
C ILE A 19 -5.52 -8.79 -18.23
N ILE A 20 -5.70 -7.79 -17.40
CA ILE A 20 -6.67 -6.70 -17.63
C ILE A 20 -6.12 -5.36 -17.14
N GLY A 21 -6.63 -4.28 -17.73
CA GLY A 21 -6.27 -2.92 -17.30
C GLY A 21 -4.91 -2.45 -17.81
N LEU A 22 -4.40 -3.03 -18.89
CA LEU A 22 -3.21 -2.53 -19.59
C LEU A 22 -3.50 -1.14 -20.15
N ARG A 23 -2.81 -0.13 -19.68
CA ARG A 23 -3.02 1.26 -20.11
C ARG A 23 -2.21 1.59 -21.37
N ALA A 24 -0.96 1.16 -21.41
CA ALA A 24 -0.10 1.30 -22.58
C ALA A 24 -0.26 0.15 -23.60
N GLY A 25 -1.21 -0.74 -23.38
CA GLY A 25 -1.67 -1.76 -24.31
C GLY A 25 -0.55 -2.58 -24.96
N VAL A 26 -0.18 -2.18 -26.17
CA VAL A 26 0.84 -2.87 -26.97
C VAL A 26 2.22 -2.87 -26.28
N GLY A 27 2.59 -1.77 -25.62
CA GLY A 27 3.88 -1.66 -24.94
C GLY A 27 4.01 -2.55 -23.71
N GLU A 28 2.91 -2.83 -23.02
CA GLU A 28 2.91 -3.61 -21.77
C GLU A 28 2.59 -5.10 -22.00
N GLY A 29 1.85 -5.42 -23.06
CA GLY A 29 1.26 -6.74 -23.26
C GLY A 29 2.28 -7.87 -23.30
N GLY A 30 3.42 -7.68 -23.97
CA GLY A 30 4.47 -8.70 -24.09
C GLY A 30 5.10 -9.06 -22.74
N GLY A 31 5.46 -8.05 -21.94
CA GLY A 31 6.08 -8.26 -20.62
C GLY A 31 5.11 -8.92 -19.62
N HIS A 32 3.88 -8.44 -19.54
CA HIS A 32 2.86 -9.01 -18.66
C HIS A 32 2.45 -10.43 -19.10
N GLY A 33 2.37 -10.69 -20.40
CA GLY A 33 2.12 -12.03 -20.93
C GLY A 33 3.23 -13.02 -20.56
N TRP A 34 4.48 -12.58 -20.63
CA TRP A 34 5.63 -13.39 -20.24
C TRP A 34 5.63 -13.70 -18.73
N LEU A 35 5.36 -12.70 -17.87
CA LEU A 35 5.24 -12.91 -16.43
C LEU A 35 4.10 -13.89 -16.10
N LEU A 36 2.94 -13.72 -16.74
CA LEU A 36 1.81 -14.63 -16.52
C LEU A 36 2.11 -16.06 -17.00
N ALA A 37 2.79 -16.22 -18.12
CA ALA A 37 3.20 -17.53 -18.60
C ALA A 37 4.10 -18.26 -17.59
N GLN A 38 5.04 -17.54 -16.95
CA GLN A 38 5.86 -18.11 -15.88
C GLN A 38 5.04 -18.53 -14.67
N GLN A 39 4.09 -17.70 -14.22
CA GLN A 39 3.18 -18.06 -13.13
C GLN A 39 2.36 -19.33 -13.45
N ILE A 40 1.90 -19.47 -14.68
CA ILE A 40 1.12 -20.65 -15.11
C ILE A 40 1.99 -21.91 -15.15
N VAL A 41 3.21 -21.81 -15.70
CA VAL A 41 4.09 -22.97 -15.93
C VAL A 41 4.86 -23.37 -14.68
N HIS A 42 5.35 -22.41 -13.94
CA HIS A 42 6.26 -22.61 -12.81
C HIS A 42 5.64 -22.33 -11.44
N GLY A 43 4.41 -21.79 -11.40
CA GLY A 43 3.72 -21.39 -10.16
C GLY A 43 4.13 -20.00 -9.66
N GLU A 44 5.24 -19.45 -10.13
CA GLU A 44 5.75 -18.13 -9.77
C GLU A 44 6.45 -17.46 -10.97
N ALA A 45 6.50 -16.14 -10.98
CA ALA A 45 7.31 -15.38 -11.93
C ALA A 45 8.73 -15.18 -11.38
N CYS A 46 9.69 -14.86 -12.27
CA CYS A 46 11.08 -14.59 -11.87
C CYS A 46 11.26 -13.24 -11.13
N TYR A 47 10.26 -12.38 -11.18
CA TYR A 47 10.20 -11.11 -10.45
C TYR A 47 9.01 -11.10 -9.50
N ASP A 48 9.05 -10.24 -8.48
CA ASP A 48 7.88 -9.98 -7.66
C ASP A 48 6.77 -9.36 -8.50
N THR A 49 5.63 -10.04 -8.54
CA THR A 49 4.44 -9.62 -9.28
C THR A 49 3.28 -9.23 -8.38
N TRP A 50 3.52 -9.05 -7.06
CA TRP A 50 2.46 -8.71 -6.13
C TRP A 50 1.72 -7.41 -6.50
N CYS A 51 2.43 -6.41 -7.00
CA CYS A 51 1.81 -5.17 -7.47
C CYS A 51 0.86 -5.36 -8.66
N LEU A 52 0.95 -6.49 -9.37
CA LEU A 52 0.07 -6.85 -10.48
C LEU A 52 -1.03 -7.83 -10.06
N ASP A 53 -0.85 -8.52 -8.92
CA ASP A 53 -1.73 -9.61 -8.50
C ASP A 53 -3.15 -9.12 -8.18
N PRO A 54 -4.20 -9.74 -8.76
CA PRO A 54 -5.59 -9.40 -8.44
C PRO A 54 -5.95 -9.51 -6.96
N ARG A 55 -5.25 -10.35 -6.18
CA ARG A 55 -5.47 -10.53 -4.74
C ARG A 55 -5.08 -9.32 -3.90
N ARG A 56 -4.35 -8.34 -4.47
CA ARG A 56 -4.09 -7.06 -3.77
C ARG A 56 -5.35 -6.24 -3.49
N PHE A 57 -6.42 -6.52 -4.22
CA PHE A 57 -7.73 -5.92 -3.96
C PHE A 57 -8.60 -6.85 -3.12
N THR A 58 -9.33 -6.25 -2.18
CA THR A 58 -10.27 -6.93 -1.29
C THR A 58 -11.66 -6.33 -1.46
N GLY A 59 -12.62 -6.72 -0.62
CA GLY A 59 -14.02 -6.29 -0.72
C GLY A 59 -14.28 -4.77 -0.75
N HIS A 60 -13.31 -3.94 -0.36
CA HIS A 60 -13.41 -2.48 -0.47
C HIS A 60 -13.40 -1.98 -1.93
N ALA A 61 -12.82 -2.74 -2.86
CA ALA A 61 -12.78 -2.41 -4.28
C ALA A 61 -14.07 -2.84 -4.99
N ASN A 62 -15.21 -2.32 -4.52
CA ASN A 62 -16.50 -2.57 -5.14
C ASN A 62 -16.67 -1.83 -6.48
N ALA A 63 -17.78 -2.07 -7.18
CA ALA A 63 -18.05 -1.51 -8.51
C ALA A 63 -18.06 0.02 -8.51
N GLU A 64 -18.64 0.64 -7.49
CA GLU A 64 -18.76 2.11 -7.37
C GLU A 64 -17.38 2.75 -7.18
N ILE A 65 -16.60 2.30 -6.18
CA ILE A 65 -15.24 2.79 -5.93
C ILE A 65 -14.36 2.57 -7.17
N THR A 66 -14.50 1.42 -7.81
CA THR A 66 -13.73 1.09 -9.02
C THR A 66 -14.07 2.04 -10.17
N ALA A 67 -15.34 2.36 -10.40
CA ALA A 67 -15.78 3.29 -11.42
C ALA A 67 -15.24 4.72 -11.16
N LEU A 68 -15.39 5.23 -9.94
CA LEU A 68 -14.89 6.56 -9.55
C LEU A 68 -13.38 6.67 -9.72
N LYS A 69 -12.64 5.64 -9.29
CA LYS A 69 -11.18 5.57 -9.47
C LYS A 69 -10.79 5.51 -10.95
N ALA A 70 -11.45 4.66 -11.74
CA ALA A 70 -11.16 4.52 -13.16
C ALA A 70 -11.38 5.84 -13.92
N MET A 71 -12.49 6.52 -13.67
CA MET A 71 -12.77 7.83 -14.28
C MET A 71 -11.71 8.87 -13.92
N LYS A 72 -11.31 8.93 -12.67
CA LYS A 72 -10.27 9.86 -12.20
C LYS A 72 -8.92 9.54 -12.82
N GLU A 73 -8.53 8.26 -12.83
CA GLU A 73 -7.26 7.83 -13.42
C GLU A 73 -7.20 8.10 -14.93
N TYR A 74 -8.30 7.85 -15.65
CA TYR A 74 -8.37 8.15 -17.06
C TYR A 74 -8.23 9.66 -17.37
N ARG A 75 -8.90 10.52 -16.58
CA ARG A 75 -8.77 11.99 -16.71
C ARG A 75 -7.34 12.50 -16.49
N ASN A 76 -6.55 11.76 -15.71
CA ASN A 76 -5.21 12.16 -15.32
C ASN A 76 -4.12 11.24 -15.92
N GLU A 77 -4.44 10.54 -17.01
CA GLU A 77 -3.57 9.50 -17.58
C GLU A 77 -2.16 10.00 -17.89
N PHE A 78 -2.04 11.23 -18.39
CA PHE A 78 -0.76 11.84 -18.74
C PHE A 78 -0.28 12.89 -17.72
N ARG A 79 -0.95 12.97 -16.57
CA ARG A 79 -0.56 13.86 -15.48
C ARG A 79 0.20 13.10 -14.41
N PHE A 80 1.45 13.45 -14.20
CA PHE A 80 2.22 12.93 -13.07
C PHE A 80 1.62 13.39 -11.73
N HIS A 81 1.70 12.50 -10.74
CA HIS A 81 1.40 12.83 -9.36
C HIS A 81 2.50 13.71 -8.78
N PHE A 82 2.11 14.70 -8.02
CA PHE A 82 3.05 15.33 -7.09
C PHE A 82 3.37 14.38 -5.93
N PRO A 83 4.54 14.51 -5.30
CA PRO A 83 4.82 13.82 -4.06
C PRO A 83 3.68 14.05 -3.06
N HIS A 84 3.28 13.00 -2.36
CA HIS A 84 2.20 13.03 -1.35
C HIS A 84 0.81 13.48 -1.86
N GLU A 85 0.60 13.63 -3.16
CA GLU A 85 -0.73 13.90 -3.72
C GLU A 85 -1.62 12.65 -3.61
N HIS A 86 -2.67 12.74 -2.79
CA HIS A 86 -3.69 11.71 -2.63
C HIS A 86 -5.01 12.17 -3.25
N ARG A 87 -5.30 11.68 -4.46
CA ARG A 87 -6.51 12.09 -5.19
C ARG A 87 -7.77 11.58 -4.52
N PRO A 88 -8.85 12.40 -4.46
CA PRO A 88 -10.00 12.14 -3.59
C PRO A 88 -10.98 11.08 -4.12
N ALA A 89 -11.06 10.80 -5.41
CA ALA A 89 -12.08 9.90 -5.95
C ALA A 89 -12.03 8.49 -5.34
N GLY A 90 -13.20 7.98 -4.90
CA GLY A 90 -13.32 6.69 -4.26
C GLY A 90 -12.70 6.61 -2.85
N ARG A 91 -12.60 7.74 -2.14
CA ARG A 91 -12.15 7.83 -0.75
C ARG A 91 -13.30 8.31 0.13
N PRO A 92 -13.34 7.89 1.40
CA PRO A 92 -12.49 6.86 2.02
C PRO A 92 -12.87 5.45 1.56
N ALA A 93 -11.88 4.58 1.30
CA ALA A 93 -12.12 3.17 0.94
C ALA A 93 -12.08 2.25 2.17
N LYS A 94 -11.09 2.45 3.03
CA LYS A 94 -10.93 1.75 4.31
C LYS A 94 -10.63 2.76 5.40
N THR A 95 -11.36 2.65 6.51
CA THR A 95 -11.20 3.51 7.70
C THR A 95 -11.04 2.66 8.96
N THR A 96 -10.47 3.25 10.00
CA THR A 96 -10.41 2.67 11.33
C THR A 96 -11.44 3.32 12.25
N PRO A 97 -11.74 2.75 13.41
CA PRO A 97 -12.59 3.41 14.41
C PRO A 97 -12.06 4.77 14.89
N LEU A 98 -10.76 5.02 14.77
CA LEU A 98 -10.14 6.31 15.14
C LEU A 98 -10.28 7.38 14.05
N THR A 99 -10.55 7.02 12.81
CA THR A 99 -10.61 7.96 11.70
C THR A 99 -11.51 9.17 11.97
N PRO A 100 -12.76 9.03 12.52
CA PRO A 100 -13.60 10.19 12.81
C PRO A 100 -13.02 11.09 13.91
N VAL A 101 -12.36 10.50 14.90
CA VAL A 101 -11.73 11.25 16.00
C VAL A 101 -10.56 12.07 15.47
N LEU A 102 -9.69 11.43 14.67
CA LEU A 102 -8.54 12.09 14.08
C LEU A 102 -8.95 13.18 13.08
N ALA A 103 -10.05 12.97 12.34
CA ALA A 103 -10.61 13.99 11.46
C ALA A 103 -11.11 15.22 12.23
N ALA A 104 -11.71 15.03 13.42
CA ALA A 104 -12.14 16.11 14.29
C ALA A 104 -10.95 16.94 14.82
N GLU A 105 -9.77 16.33 14.96
CA GLU A 105 -8.50 16.97 15.32
C GLU A 105 -7.75 17.53 14.09
N HIS A 106 -8.47 17.76 12.99
CA HIS A 106 -7.95 18.34 11.74
C HIS A 106 -6.88 17.50 11.02
N ALA A 107 -6.87 16.17 11.20
CA ALA A 107 -5.96 15.31 10.47
C ALA A 107 -6.15 15.44 8.95
N GLU A 108 -5.04 15.58 8.23
CA GLU A 108 -4.99 15.34 6.79
C GLU A 108 -4.65 13.88 6.54
N PHE A 109 -5.42 13.23 5.66
CA PHE A 109 -5.26 11.81 5.42
C PHE A 109 -4.59 11.53 4.06
N GLY A 110 -3.60 10.65 4.10
CA GLY A 110 -3.09 9.93 2.94
C GLY A 110 -3.72 8.54 2.83
N VAL A 111 -3.35 7.81 1.80
CA VAL A 111 -3.82 6.43 1.57
C VAL A 111 -2.65 5.47 1.54
N VAL A 112 -2.71 4.43 2.38
CA VAL A 112 -1.74 3.33 2.40
C VAL A 112 -2.50 2.00 2.27
N ASN A 113 -2.28 1.28 1.19
CA ASN A 113 -2.96 0.01 0.89
C ASN A 113 -4.50 0.11 0.99
N GLY A 114 -5.05 1.24 0.57
CA GLY A 114 -6.48 1.55 0.62
C GLY A 114 -6.99 2.07 1.95
N TRP A 115 -6.16 2.11 2.99
CA TRP A 115 -6.53 2.66 4.29
C TRP A 115 -6.27 4.16 4.37
N GLU A 116 -7.22 4.89 4.95
CA GLU A 116 -6.99 6.28 5.35
C GLU A 116 -5.98 6.29 6.51
N ARG A 117 -4.87 6.99 6.33
CA ARG A 117 -3.81 7.11 7.32
C ARG A 117 -3.44 8.56 7.47
N VAL A 118 -3.31 9.03 8.71
CA VAL A 118 -2.91 10.40 8.98
C VAL A 118 -1.53 10.67 8.37
N ALA A 119 -1.45 11.71 7.58
CA ALA A 119 -0.21 12.25 7.03
C ALA A 119 0.39 13.31 7.96
N TYR A 120 -0.46 14.23 8.45
CA TYR A 120 -0.13 15.28 9.43
C TYR A 120 -1.43 15.88 9.98
N PHE A 121 -1.31 16.71 11.02
CA PHE A 121 -2.44 17.48 11.54
C PHE A 121 -2.33 18.94 11.07
N LYS A 122 -3.40 19.45 10.46
CA LYS A 122 -3.45 20.84 10.00
C LYS A 122 -3.35 21.80 11.20
N PRO A 123 -2.49 22.81 11.14
CA PRO A 123 -2.36 23.79 12.22
C PRO A 123 -3.59 24.69 12.36
N ALA A 124 -4.40 24.78 11.29
CA ALA A 124 -5.66 25.53 11.28
C ALA A 124 -6.64 24.91 10.30
N PRO A 125 -7.98 25.08 10.48
CA PRO A 125 -9.00 24.48 9.60
C PRO A 125 -8.92 24.96 8.15
N ASP A 126 -8.41 26.13 7.90
CA ASP A 126 -8.24 26.76 6.58
C ASP A 126 -6.87 26.50 5.95
N PHE A 127 -5.99 25.75 6.64
CA PHE A 127 -4.70 25.35 6.10
C PHE A 127 -4.87 24.61 4.76
N ARG A 128 -4.07 24.98 3.79
CA ARG A 128 -4.06 24.39 2.46
C ARG A 128 -2.64 24.03 2.06
N GLU A 129 -2.49 22.79 1.60
CA GLU A 129 -1.26 22.29 1.02
C GLU A 129 -1.20 22.63 -0.47
N THR A 130 -0.06 23.14 -0.92
CA THR A 130 0.22 23.38 -2.34
C THR A 130 1.07 22.25 -2.88
N HIS A 131 0.51 21.41 -3.74
CA HIS A 131 1.29 20.30 -4.31
C HIS A 131 2.41 20.79 -5.23
N SER A 132 3.62 20.33 -4.96
CA SER A 132 4.84 20.73 -5.67
C SER A 132 5.86 19.58 -5.67
N TYR A 133 6.89 19.67 -6.52
CA TYR A 133 8.07 18.81 -6.48
C TYR A 133 9.14 19.32 -5.50
N ARG A 134 8.85 20.36 -4.76
CA ARG A 134 9.67 20.91 -3.68
C ARG A 134 8.99 20.67 -2.33
N PHE A 135 9.68 20.95 -1.25
CA PHE A 135 9.05 21.03 0.07
C PHE A 135 7.95 22.11 0.06
N THR A 136 6.86 21.79 0.69
CA THR A 136 5.64 22.58 0.71
C THR A 136 5.25 22.92 2.15
N GLU A 137 4.11 23.54 2.35
CA GLU A 137 3.66 24.03 3.66
C GLU A 137 3.61 22.94 4.74
N SER A 138 3.30 21.69 4.34
CA SER A 138 3.25 20.56 5.28
C SER A 138 4.63 20.15 5.82
N PHE A 139 5.72 20.54 5.17
CA PHE A 139 7.07 20.17 5.64
C PHE A 139 7.38 20.72 7.02
N ASP A 140 7.07 21.99 7.26
CA ASP A 140 7.28 22.63 8.56
C ASP A 140 6.32 22.06 9.61
N VAL A 141 5.06 21.80 9.24
CA VAL A 141 4.06 21.17 10.12
C VAL A 141 4.53 19.79 10.59
N VAL A 142 4.99 18.95 9.67
CA VAL A 142 5.55 17.62 10.01
C VAL A 142 6.82 17.78 10.85
N GLY A 143 7.64 18.78 10.57
CA GLY A 143 8.82 19.11 11.37
C GLY A 143 8.48 19.39 12.84
N ASP A 144 7.46 20.20 13.09
CA ASP A 144 6.97 20.51 14.44
C ASP A 144 6.43 19.27 15.16
N GLU A 145 5.67 18.40 14.46
CA GLU A 145 5.21 17.11 15.00
C GLU A 145 6.39 16.20 15.39
N VAL A 146 7.42 16.11 14.55
CA VAL A 146 8.63 15.33 14.86
C VAL A 146 9.31 15.84 16.10
N VAL A 147 9.48 17.16 16.24
CA VAL A 147 10.07 17.79 17.44
C VAL A 147 9.24 17.50 18.68
N ALA A 148 7.91 17.58 18.57
CA ALA A 148 6.99 17.28 19.68
C ALA A 148 7.12 15.81 20.15
N VAL A 149 7.20 14.86 19.22
CA VAL A 149 7.40 13.43 19.55
C VAL A 149 8.78 13.17 20.17
N GLN A 150 9.81 13.84 19.68
CA GLN A 150 11.17 13.70 20.22
C GLN A 150 11.34 14.28 21.62
N SER A 151 10.62 15.36 21.92
CA SER A 151 10.71 16.05 23.22
C SER A 151 9.69 15.59 24.26
N SER A 152 8.69 14.82 23.85
CA SER A 152 7.58 14.37 24.70
C SER A 152 7.11 12.97 24.32
N VAL A 153 5.79 12.74 24.21
CA VAL A 153 5.17 11.46 23.86
C VAL A 153 4.33 11.63 22.61
N GLY A 154 4.51 10.72 21.66
CA GLY A 154 3.68 10.62 20.47
C GLY A 154 2.88 9.32 20.45
N LEU A 155 1.64 9.38 19.94
CA LEU A 155 0.80 8.24 19.62
C LEU A 155 0.48 8.27 18.13
N THR A 156 0.76 7.17 17.45
CA THR A 156 0.44 7.05 16.03
C THR A 156 -0.31 5.77 15.74
N GLU A 157 -1.26 5.83 14.82
CA GLU A 157 -1.94 4.66 14.31
C GLU A 157 -1.13 4.05 13.15
N VAL A 158 -0.71 2.80 13.30
CA VAL A 158 -0.02 2.04 12.26
C VAL A 158 -1.02 1.10 11.57
N ASN A 159 -1.74 1.65 10.61
CA ASN A 159 -2.67 0.91 9.76
C ASN A 159 -2.08 0.67 8.36
N GLY A 160 -2.81 -0.06 7.50
CA GLY A 160 -2.34 -0.38 6.14
C GLY A 160 -1.41 -1.60 6.06
N PHE A 161 -1.14 -2.27 7.18
CA PHE A 161 -0.38 -3.52 7.26
C PHE A 161 -1.27 -4.67 7.73
N ASN A 162 -1.02 -5.85 7.22
CA ASN A 162 -1.62 -7.08 7.74
C ASN A 162 -0.96 -7.44 9.07
N ARG A 163 -1.76 -8.01 9.98
CA ARG A 163 -1.29 -8.55 11.24
C ARG A 163 -1.51 -10.05 11.22
N ILE A 164 -0.44 -10.80 11.42
CA ILE A 164 -0.46 -12.26 11.43
C ILE A 164 0.11 -12.70 12.76
N GLU A 165 -0.68 -13.46 13.52
CA GLU A 165 -0.23 -14.18 14.71
C GLU A 165 0.19 -15.57 14.31
N ILE A 166 1.38 -15.97 14.72
CA ILE A 166 1.94 -17.30 14.46
C ILE A 166 2.30 -17.90 15.80
N THR A 167 1.72 -19.06 16.11
CA THR A 167 1.88 -19.75 17.38
C THR A 167 2.25 -21.22 17.16
N GLY A 168 2.87 -21.84 18.15
CA GLY A 168 3.22 -23.27 18.14
C GLY A 168 4.67 -23.54 18.52
N ASP A 169 4.96 -24.81 18.79
CA ASP A 169 6.30 -25.24 19.14
C ASP A 169 7.26 -25.06 17.96
N GLY A 170 8.44 -24.53 18.24
CA GLY A 170 9.46 -24.28 17.21
C GLY A 170 9.20 -23.13 16.25
N VAL A 171 8.11 -22.35 16.45
CA VAL A 171 7.71 -21.24 15.56
C VAL A 171 8.82 -20.21 15.38
N HIS A 172 9.60 -19.94 16.43
CA HIS A 172 10.69 -18.97 16.35
C HIS A 172 11.78 -19.43 15.37
N ASP A 173 12.23 -20.67 15.50
CA ASP A 173 13.29 -21.21 14.65
C ASP A 173 12.81 -21.38 13.20
N TRP A 174 11.53 -21.69 13.01
CA TRP A 174 10.91 -21.71 11.69
C TRP A 174 10.88 -20.32 11.04
N LEU A 175 10.47 -19.28 11.79
CA LEU A 175 10.49 -17.89 11.32
C LEU A 175 11.92 -17.42 11.04
N ASP A 176 12.88 -17.74 11.91
CA ASP A 176 14.30 -17.36 11.73
C ASP A 176 14.90 -17.96 10.44
N GLY A 177 14.36 -19.11 10.00
CA GLY A 177 14.70 -19.74 8.72
C GLY A 177 14.04 -19.10 7.50
N LEU A 178 12.92 -18.38 7.68
CA LEU A 178 12.21 -17.71 6.59
C LEU A 178 12.67 -16.26 6.36
N PHE A 179 13.06 -15.59 7.43
CA PHE A 179 13.45 -14.19 7.36
C PHE A 179 14.94 -14.03 6.98
N CYS A 180 15.22 -13.08 6.14
CA CYS A 180 16.57 -12.62 5.88
C CYS A 180 17.02 -11.70 7.04
N GLY A 181 17.61 -12.31 8.04
CA GLY A 181 18.01 -11.67 9.30
C GLY A 181 17.52 -12.45 10.50
N ARG A 182 17.84 -11.99 11.69
CA ARG A 182 17.47 -12.67 12.93
C ARG A 182 16.11 -12.20 13.45
N VAL A 183 15.22 -13.14 13.71
CA VAL A 183 13.96 -12.87 14.42
C VAL A 183 14.27 -12.59 15.91
N PRO A 184 13.76 -11.48 16.49
CA PRO A 184 13.99 -11.19 17.90
C PRO A 184 13.47 -12.29 18.83
N ARG A 185 14.31 -12.80 19.75
CA ARG A 185 13.92 -13.83 20.72
C ARG A 185 13.32 -13.24 22.00
N ARG A 186 13.67 -12.01 22.33
CA ARG A 186 13.19 -11.40 23.58
C ARG A 186 11.78 -10.86 23.38
N VAL A 187 10.87 -11.23 24.27
CA VAL A 187 9.50 -10.71 24.32
C VAL A 187 9.50 -9.16 24.38
N GLY A 188 8.64 -8.55 23.60
CA GLY A 188 8.54 -7.08 23.48
C GLY A 188 9.56 -6.43 22.53
N ARG A 189 10.47 -7.21 21.93
CA ARG A 189 11.36 -6.69 20.88
C ARG A 189 10.67 -6.72 19.52
N VAL A 190 10.85 -5.66 18.79
CA VAL A 190 10.41 -5.52 17.39
C VAL A 190 11.65 -5.46 16.51
N GLY A 191 11.60 -6.14 15.38
CA GLY A 191 12.63 -6.12 14.35
C GLY A 191 12.01 -5.96 12.99
N LEU A 192 12.71 -5.27 12.09
CA LEU A 192 12.40 -5.26 10.68
C LEU A 192 13.07 -6.46 10.02
N GLY A 193 12.34 -7.18 9.18
CA GLY A 193 12.87 -8.32 8.45
C GLY A 193 12.22 -8.44 7.08
N TYR A 194 12.91 -9.10 6.16
CA TYR A 194 12.41 -9.39 4.82
C TYR A 194 12.31 -10.91 4.64
N MET A 195 11.28 -11.35 3.95
CA MET A 195 11.22 -12.69 3.39
C MET A 195 11.59 -12.60 1.91
N LEU A 196 12.54 -13.41 1.50
CA LEU A 196 13.04 -13.42 0.13
C LEU A 196 12.63 -14.74 -0.53
N ASN A 197 12.44 -14.69 -1.85
CA ASN A 197 12.30 -15.91 -2.63
C ASN A 197 13.68 -16.57 -2.82
N ARG A 198 13.70 -17.76 -3.44
CA ARG A 198 14.94 -18.53 -3.71
C ARG A 198 15.99 -17.79 -4.56
N HIS A 199 15.61 -16.70 -5.21
CA HIS A 199 16.49 -15.86 -6.03
C HIS A 199 17.01 -14.62 -5.28
N GLY A 200 16.63 -14.47 -4.00
CA GLY A 200 17.02 -13.33 -3.18
C GLY A 200 16.23 -12.04 -3.45
N ASN A 201 15.08 -12.15 -4.12
CA ASN A 201 14.18 -11.03 -4.38
C ASN A 201 13.08 -10.96 -3.31
N VAL A 202 12.67 -9.75 -2.95
CA VAL A 202 11.49 -9.48 -2.09
C VAL A 202 10.22 -9.65 -2.91
#